data_fafd851b65bddf3ecf9227207f5ed0c1
#
_entry.id   fafd851b65bddf3ecf9227207f5ed0c1
#
_cell.length_a   1.000
_cell.length_b   1.000
_cell.length_c   1.000
_cell.angle_alpha   90.00
_cell.angle_beta   90.00
_cell.angle_gamma   90.00
#
_symmetry.space_group_name_H-M   'P 1'
#
loop_
_entity.id
_entity.type
_entity.pdbx_description
1 polymer ?
#
loop_
_entity_poly.entity_id
_entity_poly.type
_entity_poly.pdbx_seq_one_letter_code
_entity_poly.pdbx_strand_id
1 'polypeptide(L)'
;MVKQFEIKIPPHKRGFHLISELVFNKLPDLTGIVHVFIKHTSASLTINENADYTVREDFETHFNKMVPESADYFKHTIEGPDDMTSH
;
A
#
# COMPACT_ATOMS: atom_id res chain seq x y z
N MET A 1 -21.26 -12.69 14.21
CA MET A 1 -21.08 -11.29 14.62
C MET A 1 -20.04 -10.64 13.70
N VAL A 2 -20.37 -9.45 13.22
CA VAL A 2 -19.44 -8.66 12.39
C VAL A 2 -19.02 -7.43 13.20
N LYS A 3 -17.72 -7.17 13.24
CA LYS A 3 -17.16 -5.93 13.81
C LYS A 3 -16.43 -5.18 12.73
N GLN A 4 -16.56 -3.85 12.70
CA GLN A 4 -15.88 -2.99 11.74
C GLN A 4 -15.09 -1.91 12.48
N PHE A 5 -13.91 -1.63 11.94
CA PHE A 5 -13.02 -0.60 12.47
C PHE A 5 -12.50 0.24 11.33
N GLU A 6 -12.34 1.52 11.58
CA GLU A 6 -11.67 2.42 10.65
C GLU A 6 -10.32 2.81 11.25
N ILE A 7 -9.28 2.73 10.43
CA ILE A 7 -7.91 3.02 10.84
C ILE A 7 -7.40 4.16 9.98
N LYS A 8 -6.93 5.23 10.61
CA LYS A 8 -6.23 6.30 9.93
C LYS A 8 -4.75 5.98 9.86
N ILE A 9 -4.24 5.85 8.64
CA ILE A 9 -2.81 5.68 8.41
C ILE A 9 -2.20 7.07 8.25
N PRO A 10 -1.13 7.39 8.99
CA PRO A 10 -0.43 8.68 8.83
C PRO A 10 0.10 8.83 7.40
N PRO A 11 0.31 10.05 6.92
CA PRO A 11 0.92 10.27 5.61
C PRO A 11 2.30 9.61 5.52
N HIS A 12 2.55 8.97 4.38
CA HIS A 12 3.84 8.37 4.06
C HIS A 12 4.32 8.85 2.71
N LYS A 13 5.63 8.87 2.53
CA LYS A 13 6.24 9.04 1.22
C LYS A 13 5.91 7.85 0.34
N ARG A 14 6.06 8.01 -0.96
CA ARG A 14 6.01 6.89 -1.89
C ARG A 14 6.94 5.77 -1.44
N GLY A 15 6.49 4.54 -1.52
CA GLY A 15 7.27 3.36 -1.16
C GLY A 15 6.43 2.29 -0.48
N PHE A 16 7.12 1.33 0.11
CA PHE A 16 6.51 0.21 0.82
C PHE A 16 6.66 0.43 2.32
N HIS A 17 5.54 0.48 3.01
CA HIS A 17 5.49 0.83 4.43
C HIS A 17 4.79 -0.26 5.24
N LEU A 18 5.34 -0.56 6.41
CA LEU A 18 4.75 -1.53 7.33
C LEU A 18 3.60 -0.88 8.11
N ILE A 19 2.44 -1.48 8.04
CA ILE A 19 1.25 -1.02 8.79
C ILE A 19 0.67 -2.11 9.69
N SER A 20 1.37 -3.22 9.85
CA SER A 20 0.86 -4.38 10.61
C SER A 20 0.45 -4.03 12.03
N GLU A 21 1.24 -3.24 12.74
CA GLU A 21 0.91 -2.85 14.12
C GLU A 21 -0.35 -1.99 14.18
N LEU A 22 -0.53 -1.07 13.24
CA LEU A 22 -1.75 -0.25 13.17
C LEU A 22 -2.99 -1.11 13.02
N VAL A 23 -2.90 -2.15 12.19
CA VAL A 23 -4.00 -3.08 11.97
C VAL A 23 -4.22 -3.96 13.19
N PHE A 24 -3.17 -4.61 13.69
CA PHE A 24 -3.28 -5.55 14.80
C PHE A 24 -3.78 -4.90 16.08
N ASN A 25 -3.41 -3.66 16.35
CA ASN A 25 -3.87 -2.93 17.52
C ASN A 25 -5.39 -2.68 17.53
N LYS A 26 -6.04 -2.77 16.38
CA LYS A 26 -7.51 -2.62 16.26
C LYS A 26 -8.25 -3.94 16.29
N LEU A 27 -7.56 -5.05 16.04
CA LEU A 27 -8.23 -6.35 15.99
C LEU A 27 -8.57 -6.84 17.40
N PRO A 28 -9.78 -7.38 17.60
CA PRO A 28 -10.14 -8.02 18.87
C PRO A 28 -9.40 -9.35 19.02
N ASP A 29 -9.29 -9.81 20.26
CA ASP A 29 -8.73 -11.13 20.57
C ASP A 29 -9.74 -12.23 20.28
N LEU A 30 -9.94 -12.51 19.01
CA LEU A 30 -10.92 -13.47 18.49
C LEU A 30 -10.30 -14.24 17.33
N THR A 31 -10.83 -15.44 17.10
CA THR A 31 -10.52 -16.22 15.91
C THR A 31 -11.59 -15.98 14.85
N GLY A 32 -11.18 -15.78 13.61
CA GLY A 32 -12.12 -15.53 12.53
C GLY A 32 -11.43 -15.03 11.27
N ILE A 33 -12.24 -14.48 10.40
CA ILE A 33 -11.79 -13.90 9.13
C ILE A 33 -11.65 -12.38 9.31
N VAL A 34 -10.56 -11.85 8.82
CA VAL A 34 -10.31 -10.40 8.77
C VAL A 34 -10.27 -9.96 7.31
N HIS A 35 -11.14 -9.03 6.97
CA HIS A 35 -11.11 -8.37 5.66
C HIS A 35 -10.52 -6.97 5.85
N VAL A 36 -9.41 -6.70 5.18
CA VAL A 36 -8.75 -5.39 5.21
C VAL A 36 -8.95 -4.71 3.86
N PHE A 37 -9.49 -3.51 3.89
CA PHE A 37 -9.77 -2.73 2.68
C PHE A 37 -9.12 -1.36 2.80
N ILE A 38 -8.36 -0.97 1.79
CA ILE A 38 -7.76 0.37 1.73
C ILE A 38 -8.63 1.31 0.91
N LYS A 39 -9.01 2.44 1.50
CA LYS A 39 -9.89 3.44 0.90
C LYS A 39 -9.06 4.50 0.18
N HIS A 40 -8.29 4.09 -0.82
CA HIS A 40 -7.40 4.99 -1.55
C HIS A 40 -7.13 4.44 -2.95
N THR A 41 -7.24 5.29 -3.96
CA THR A 41 -7.06 4.89 -5.37
C THR A 41 -5.60 4.68 -5.77
N SER A 42 -4.67 5.31 -5.05
CA SER A 42 -3.24 5.27 -5.36
C SER A 42 -2.41 4.52 -4.33
N ALA A 43 -3.06 3.69 -3.53
CA ALA A 43 -2.39 2.83 -2.56
C ALA A 43 -3.02 1.46 -2.55
N SER A 44 -2.24 0.44 -2.26
CA SER A 44 -2.72 -0.93 -2.15
C SER A 44 -2.04 -1.64 -0.99
N LEU A 45 -2.54 -2.82 -0.69
CA LEU A 45 -2.07 -3.64 0.43
C LEU A 45 -1.49 -4.94 -0.10
N THR A 46 -0.45 -5.40 0.54
CA THR A 46 0.11 -6.73 0.29
C THR A 46 0.58 -7.32 1.61
N ILE A 47 0.72 -8.63 1.63
CA ILE A 47 1.30 -9.35 2.76
C ILE A 47 2.61 -9.96 2.29
N ASN A 48 3.67 -9.67 3.02
CA ASN A 48 4.99 -10.21 2.71
C ASN A 48 5.80 -10.35 3.99
N GLU A 49 7.00 -10.91 3.87
CA GLU A 49 7.87 -11.08 5.02
C GLU A 49 8.33 -9.74 5.59
N ASN A 50 8.65 -9.73 6.88
CA ASN A 50 9.21 -8.58 7.57
C ASN A 50 10.50 -8.93 8.31
N ALA A 51 11.23 -9.95 7.84
CA ALA A 51 12.48 -10.37 8.45
C ALA A 51 13.67 -9.50 7.99
N ASP A 52 13.60 -8.98 6.76
CA ASP A 52 14.70 -8.25 6.13
C ASP A 52 14.15 -6.97 5.47
N TYR A 53 14.62 -5.82 5.92
CA TYR A 53 14.19 -4.52 5.39
C TYR A 53 14.57 -4.33 3.91
N THR A 54 15.59 -5.04 3.43
CA THR A 54 16.01 -4.94 2.02
C THR A 54 14.97 -5.46 1.05
N VAL A 55 14.06 -6.32 1.50
CA VAL A 55 12.93 -6.76 0.68
C VAL A 55 12.08 -5.57 0.25
N ARG A 56 11.80 -4.63 1.17
CA ARG A 56 11.04 -3.42 0.83
C ARG A 56 11.79 -2.50 -0.11
N GLU A 57 13.11 -2.38 0.07
CA GLU A 57 13.94 -1.61 -0.84
C GLU A 57 13.94 -2.21 -2.24
N ASP A 58 14.06 -3.52 -2.35
CA ASP A 58 14.04 -4.23 -3.62
C ASP A 58 12.66 -4.12 -4.30
N PHE A 59 11.58 -4.18 -3.55
CA PHE A 59 10.24 -3.92 -4.09
C PHE A 59 10.16 -2.53 -4.72
N GLU A 60 10.61 -1.51 -4.01
CA GLU A 60 10.58 -0.14 -4.53
C GLU A 60 11.37 -0.04 -5.83
N THR A 61 12.58 -0.56 -5.85
CA THR A 61 13.43 -0.55 -7.04
C THR A 61 12.81 -1.32 -8.20
N HIS A 62 12.31 -2.51 -7.92
CA HIS A 62 11.76 -3.39 -8.96
C HIS A 62 10.46 -2.83 -9.56
N PHE A 63 9.56 -2.35 -8.71
CA PHE A 63 8.31 -1.76 -9.18
C PHE A 63 8.55 -0.47 -9.97
N ASN A 64 9.54 0.34 -9.60
CA ASN A 64 9.91 1.52 -10.38
C ASN A 64 10.39 1.16 -11.78
N LYS A 65 11.05 0.02 -11.95
CA LYS A 65 11.47 -0.47 -13.26
C LYS A 65 10.33 -1.11 -14.05
N MET A 66 9.45 -1.81 -13.36
CA MET A 66 8.36 -2.56 -13.96
C MET A 66 7.19 -1.65 -14.36
N VAL A 67 6.91 -0.65 -13.54
CA VAL A 67 5.82 0.32 -13.73
C VAL A 67 6.42 1.72 -13.69
N PRO A 68 7.04 2.17 -14.78
CA PRO A 68 7.73 3.46 -14.81
C PRO A 68 6.74 4.63 -14.79
N GLU A 69 7.17 5.73 -14.18
CA GLU A 69 6.48 6.99 -14.31
C GLU A 69 6.65 7.57 -15.71
N SER A 70 5.78 8.49 -16.08
CA SER A 70 5.93 9.29 -17.32
C SER A 70 6.04 8.45 -18.60
N ALA A 71 5.40 7.28 -18.63
CA ALA A 71 5.35 6.54 -19.88
C ALA A 71 4.66 7.39 -20.95
N ASP A 72 5.25 7.49 -22.12
CA ASP A 72 4.81 8.40 -23.18
C ASP A 72 3.45 8.04 -23.79
N TYR A 73 2.95 6.82 -23.53
CA TYR A 73 1.61 6.41 -23.96
C TYR A 73 0.50 6.77 -22.93
N PHE A 74 0.85 7.32 -21.75
CA PHE A 74 -0.16 7.73 -20.78
C PHE A 74 -0.89 8.99 -21.23
N LYS A 75 -2.21 8.97 -21.13
CA LYS A 75 -3.09 10.11 -21.43
C LYS A 75 -3.50 10.89 -20.19
N HIS A 76 -3.52 10.24 -19.03
CA HIS A 76 -3.86 10.84 -17.75
C HIS A 76 -2.62 11.52 -17.18
N THR A 77 -2.46 12.80 -17.45
CA THR A 77 -1.21 13.53 -17.14
C THR A 77 -1.42 14.85 -16.40
N ILE A 78 -2.68 15.26 -16.16
CA ILE A 78 -3.00 16.57 -15.57
C ILE A 78 -2.44 16.70 -14.15
N GLU A 79 -2.54 15.66 -13.33
CA GLU A 79 -2.06 15.64 -11.95
C GLU A 79 -0.55 15.34 -11.82
N GLY A 80 0.16 15.26 -12.94
CA GLY A 80 1.60 15.02 -12.94
C GLY A 80 2.00 13.72 -13.61
N PRO A 81 3.32 13.50 -13.80
CA PRO A 81 3.83 12.35 -14.53
C PRO A 81 3.75 11.03 -13.78
N ASP A 82 3.54 11.08 -12.47
CA ASP A 82 3.54 9.92 -11.58
C ASP A 82 2.13 9.41 -11.24
N ASP A 83 1.10 10.17 -11.57
CA ASP A 83 -0.26 9.87 -11.10
C ASP A 83 -0.83 8.60 -11.73
N MET A 84 -0.73 8.44 -13.04
CA MET A 84 -1.24 7.23 -13.70
C MET A 84 -0.53 5.97 -13.21
N THR A 85 0.76 6.04 -12.98
CA THR A 85 1.54 4.92 -12.46
C THR A 85 1.07 4.48 -11.07
N SER A 86 0.59 5.41 -10.24
CA SER A 86 0.07 5.08 -8.91
C SER A 86 -1.34 4.48 -8.94
N HIS A 87 -2.07 4.62 -10.03
CA HIS A 87 -3.36 3.95 -10.21
C HIS A 87 -3.21 2.46 -10.48
#